data_ee05bbd4146eb0d1a8941b46171b7c34
#
_entry.id   ee05bbd4146eb0d1a8941b46171b7c34
#
_cell.length_a   1.000
_cell.length_b   1.000
_cell.length_c   1.000
_cell.angle_alpha   90.00
_cell.angle_beta   90.00
_cell.angle_gamma   90.00
#
_symmetry.space_group_name_H-M   'P 1'
#
loop_
_entity.id
_entity.type
_entity.pdbx_description
1 polymer ?
#
loop_
_entity_poly.entity_id
_entity_poly.type
_entity_poly.pdbx_seq_one_letter_code
_entity_poly.pdbx_strand_id
1 'polypeptide(L)'
;MLKVTAVFVAFTAMITAFLIYVAHLGVRIAPPDKRTNLTMDVPDLNNLVVGSNVLVLGIPAGKVDRIDMSISRATVHFYIDEKYSVPANSTVRLENLSALGESYLELIPEYTGGPAFKDGQHVAAESIVAPKSISELGATVVRTLKELDPGQLQNVVNQADAALPDPYTVLPNLERAGKVLHNTVTGLDG
;
A
#
# COMPACT_ATOMS: atom_id res chain seq x y z
N MET A 1 -27.26 -21.33 46.05
CA MET A 1 -27.40 -20.00 45.44
C MET A 1 -26.09 -19.21 45.49
N LEU A 2 -25.40 -19.04 46.61
CA LEU A 2 -24.17 -18.24 46.76
C LEU A 2 -23.04 -18.63 45.76
N LYS A 3 -22.83 -19.94 45.54
CA LYS A 3 -21.79 -20.42 44.59
C LYS A 3 -22.12 -20.06 43.14
N VAL A 4 -23.35 -20.09 42.71
CA VAL A 4 -23.79 -19.73 41.38
C VAL A 4 -23.63 -18.24 41.16
N THR A 5 -24.02 -17.42 42.13
CA THR A 5 -23.84 -15.95 42.10
C THR A 5 -22.36 -15.56 42.01
N ALA A 6 -21.49 -16.25 42.77
CA ALA A 6 -20.04 -16.00 42.72
C ALA A 6 -19.45 -16.31 41.35
N VAL A 7 -19.89 -17.36 40.68
CA VAL A 7 -19.46 -17.72 39.31
C VAL A 7 -19.90 -16.65 38.32
N PHE A 8 -21.15 -16.17 38.39
CA PHE A 8 -21.61 -15.09 37.51
C PHE A 8 -20.84 -13.78 37.70
N VAL A 9 -20.55 -13.40 38.96
CA VAL A 9 -19.77 -12.23 39.27
C VAL A 9 -18.34 -12.36 38.72
N ALA A 10 -17.70 -13.50 38.89
CA ALA A 10 -16.35 -13.74 38.36
C ALA A 10 -16.32 -13.67 36.84
N PHE A 11 -17.34 -14.27 36.18
CA PHE A 11 -17.44 -14.24 34.72
C PHE A 11 -17.68 -12.83 34.18
N THR A 12 -18.58 -12.08 34.82
CA THR A 12 -18.80 -10.66 34.44
C THR A 12 -17.56 -9.81 34.64
N ALA A 13 -16.83 -10.00 35.74
CA ALA A 13 -15.57 -9.29 35.99
C ALA A 13 -14.50 -9.62 34.93
N MET A 14 -14.42 -10.91 34.52
CA MET A 14 -13.49 -11.35 33.48
C MET A 14 -13.83 -10.72 32.12
N ILE A 15 -15.11 -10.71 31.72
CA ILE A 15 -15.56 -10.06 30.47
C ILE A 15 -15.26 -8.58 30.52
N THR A 16 -15.55 -7.90 31.62
CA THR A 16 -15.30 -6.46 31.77
C THR A 16 -13.82 -6.16 31.67
N ALA A 17 -12.96 -6.92 32.34
CA ALA A 17 -11.51 -6.79 32.24
C ALA A 17 -11.00 -7.01 30.81
N PHE A 18 -11.54 -8.00 30.11
CA PHE A 18 -11.21 -8.26 28.70
C PHE A 18 -11.62 -7.09 27.80
N LEU A 19 -12.82 -6.55 27.95
CA LEU A 19 -13.28 -5.40 27.18
C LEU A 19 -12.43 -4.14 27.43
N ILE A 20 -12.06 -3.89 28.68
CA ILE A 20 -11.13 -2.80 29.04
C ILE A 20 -9.76 -3.03 28.39
N TYR A 21 -9.25 -4.24 28.43
CA TYR A 21 -7.99 -4.59 27.79
C TYR A 21 -8.02 -4.35 26.27
N VAL A 22 -9.08 -4.80 25.59
CA VAL A 22 -9.28 -4.56 24.14
C VAL A 22 -9.39 -3.07 23.83
N ALA A 23 -10.07 -2.29 24.67
CA ALA A 23 -10.17 -0.84 24.52
C ALA A 23 -8.78 -0.16 24.67
N HIS A 24 -7.93 -0.63 25.58
CA HIS A 24 -6.55 -0.16 25.73
C HIS A 24 -5.65 -0.49 24.54
N LEU A 25 -5.96 -1.56 23.78
CA LEU A 25 -5.26 -1.88 22.52
C LEU A 25 -5.57 -0.89 21.39
N GLY A 26 -6.42 0.12 21.62
CA GLY A 26 -6.80 1.11 20.61
C GLY A 26 -7.84 0.63 19.61
N VAL A 27 -8.45 -0.53 19.83
CA VAL A 27 -9.57 -1.03 19.01
C VAL A 27 -10.78 -0.13 19.26
N ARG A 28 -11.07 0.74 18.30
CA ARG A 28 -12.26 1.61 18.34
C ARG A 28 -13.44 0.85 17.75
N ILE A 29 -14.39 0.50 18.60
CA ILE A 29 -15.61 -0.22 18.22
C ILE A 29 -16.68 0.74 17.68
N ALA A 30 -16.64 2.00 18.09
CA ALA A 30 -17.57 3.04 17.66
C ALA A 30 -16.82 4.18 16.95
N PRO A 31 -17.45 4.82 15.94
CA PRO A 31 -16.90 6.02 15.35
C PRO A 31 -16.79 7.13 16.41
N PRO A 32 -15.86 8.10 16.24
CA PRO A 32 -15.74 9.23 17.16
C PRO A 32 -17.01 10.09 17.16
N ASP A 33 -17.36 10.64 18.31
CA ASP A 33 -18.54 11.52 18.47
C ASP A 33 -18.41 12.80 17.64
N LYS A 34 -17.17 13.28 17.47
CA LYS A 34 -16.84 14.46 16.66
C LYS A 34 -16.09 14.01 15.42
N ARG A 35 -16.74 14.15 14.27
CA ARG A 35 -16.21 13.74 12.98
C ARG A 35 -16.71 14.64 11.86
N THR A 36 -15.91 14.81 10.83
CA THR A 36 -16.28 15.45 9.59
C THR A 36 -16.66 14.37 8.58
N ASN A 37 -17.90 14.30 8.18
CA ASN A 37 -18.38 13.34 7.18
C ASN A 37 -18.16 13.90 5.79
N LEU A 38 -17.67 13.08 4.89
CA LEU A 38 -17.36 13.44 3.51
C LEU A 38 -17.92 12.39 2.55
N THR A 39 -18.15 12.81 1.32
CA THR A 39 -18.59 11.91 0.25
C THR A 39 -17.70 12.10 -0.97
N MET A 40 -17.52 11.04 -1.76
CA MET A 40 -16.85 11.10 -3.06
C MET A 40 -17.47 10.09 -4.02
N ASP A 41 -17.43 10.38 -5.30
CA ASP A 41 -17.83 9.46 -6.35
C ASP A 41 -16.58 8.85 -7.01
N VAL A 42 -16.55 7.53 -7.13
CA VAL A 42 -15.49 6.81 -7.81
C VAL A 42 -16.06 5.87 -8.87
N PRO A 43 -15.40 5.72 -10.04
CA PRO A 43 -15.85 4.80 -11.07
C PRO A 43 -15.62 3.34 -10.68
N ASP A 44 -14.59 3.07 -9.88
CA ASP A 44 -14.20 1.75 -9.39
C ASP A 44 -13.78 1.84 -7.92
N LEU A 45 -14.26 0.92 -7.11
CA LEU A 45 -13.95 0.84 -5.68
C LEU A 45 -12.55 0.26 -5.41
N ASN A 46 -11.99 -0.47 -6.36
CA ASN A 46 -10.66 -1.08 -6.25
C ASN A 46 -10.45 -1.79 -4.89
N ASN A 47 -11.40 -2.64 -4.51
CA ASN A 47 -11.45 -3.38 -3.23
C ASN A 47 -11.62 -2.50 -1.96
N LEU A 48 -12.02 -1.24 -2.10
CA LEU A 48 -12.42 -0.46 -0.94
C LEU A 48 -13.71 -1.02 -0.33
N VAL A 49 -13.72 -1.20 0.97
CA VAL A 49 -14.85 -1.76 1.71
C VAL A 49 -15.25 -0.86 2.88
N VAL A 50 -16.45 -1.05 3.39
CA VAL A 50 -16.88 -0.41 4.65
C VAL A 50 -15.93 -0.83 5.77
N GLY A 51 -15.41 0.15 6.51
CA GLY A 51 -14.39 -0.05 7.54
C GLY A 51 -12.95 0.14 7.05
N SER A 52 -12.70 0.26 5.73
CA SER A 52 -11.39 0.65 5.19
C SER A 52 -10.89 1.93 5.84
N ASN A 53 -9.59 2.01 6.08
CA ASN A 53 -8.97 3.15 6.75
C ASN A 53 -8.97 4.39 5.85
N VAL A 54 -9.11 5.56 6.47
CA VAL A 54 -8.83 6.87 5.88
C VAL A 54 -7.60 7.43 6.58
N LEU A 55 -6.55 7.66 5.83
CA LEU A 55 -5.28 8.18 6.32
C LEU A 55 -5.12 9.64 5.92
N VAL A 56 -4.42 10.39 6.75
CA VAL A 56 -3.92 11.73 6.43
C VAL A 56 -2.40 11.68 6.56
N LEU A 57 -1.70 11.81 5.45
CA LEU A 57 -0.23 11.68 5.40
C LEU A 57 0.28 10.40 6.11
N GLY A 58 -0.38 9.27 5.85
CA GLY A 58 -0.05 7.97 6.43
C GLY A 58 -0.57 7.73 7.86
N ILE A 59 -1.22 8.72 8.50
CA ILE A 59 -1.75 8.58 9.85
C ILE A 59 -3.23 8.21 9.79
N PRO A 60 -3.69 7.12 10.44
CA PRO A 60 -5.10 6.76 10.50
C PRO A 60 -5.94 7.86 11.15
N ALA A 61 -6.77 8.51 10.35
CA ALA A 61 -7.57 9.66 10.76
C ALA A 61 -9.08 9.40 10.71
N GLY A 62 -9.52 8.34 10.00
CA GLY A 62 -10.93 8.05 9.83
C GLY A 62 -11.18 6.68 9.24
N LYS A 63 -12.42 6.44 8.79
CA LYS A 63 -12.81 5.19 8.13
C LYS A 63 -13.90 5.45 7.09
N VAL A 64 -14.03 4.50 6.17
CA VAL A 64 -15.19 4.40 5.27
C VAL A 64 -16.39 3.90 6.07
N ASP A 65 -17.47 4.67 6.05
CA ASP A 65 -18.69 4.41 6.82
C ASP A 65 -19.73 3.65 5.99
N ARG A 66 -19.92 4.04 4.72
CA ARG A 66 -20.90 3.45 3.82
C ARG A 66 -20.46 3.57 2.36
N ILE A 67 -20.92 2.64 1.54
CA ILE A 67 -20.73 2.65 0.09
C ILE A 67 -22.07 2.44 -0.58
N ASP A 68 -22.50 3.39 -1.40
CA ASP A 68 -23.71 3.31 -2.20
C ASP A 68 -23.32 3.02 -3.66
N MET A 69 -23.79 1.91 -4.20
CA MET A 69 -23.47 1.49 -5.56
C MET A 69 -24.58 1.90 -6.53
N SER A 70 -24.17 2.45 -7.68
CA SER A 70 -25.01 2.74 -8.84
C SER A 70 -24.45 2.01 -10.07
N ILE A 71 -25.21 1.97 -11.15
CA ILE A 71 -24.80 1.30 -12.40
C ILE A 71 -23.52 1.92 -13.02
N SER A 72 -23.27 3.21 -12.79
CA SER A 72 -22.17 3.94 -13.43
C SER A 72 -21.08 4.43 -12.50
N ARG A 73 -21.30 4.38 -11.18
CA ARG A 73 -20.35 4.88 -10.16
C ARG A 73 -20.71 4.36 -8.80
N ALA A 74 -19.74 4.39 -7.89
CA ALA A 74 -19.96 4.17 -6.47
C ALA A 74 -19.77 5.48 -5.70
N THR A 75 -20.69 5.79 -4.79
CA THR A 75 -20.57 6.91 -3.86
C THR A 75 -20.05 6.37 -2.54
N VAL A 76 -18.86 6.80 -2.16
CA VAL A 76 -18.19 6.41 -0.92
C VAL A 76 -18.44 7.49 0.13
N HIS A 77 -18.99 7.08 1.27
CA HIS A 77 -19.14 7.90 2.47
C HIS A 77 -18.04 7.54 3.45
N PHE A 78 -17.30 8.52 3.89
CA PHE A 78 -16.23 8.33 4.84
C PHE A 78 -16.18 9.49 5.84
N TYR A 79 -15.49 9.29 6.94
CA TYR A 79 -15.34 10.36 7.93
C TYR A 79 -13.88 10.53 8.33
N ILE A 80 -13.57 11.73 8.81
CA ILE A 80 -12.31 12.10 9.43
C ILE A 80 -12.60 12.55 10.87
N ASP A 81 -11.81 12.09 11.82
CA ASP A 81 -11.86 12.55 13.22
C ASP A 81 -11.57 14.06 13.27
N GLU A 82 -12.42 14.84 13.90
CA GLU A 82 -12.37 16.31 13.94
C GLU A 82 -11.07 16.86 14.55
N LYS A 83 -10.33 16.04 15.30
CA LYS A 83 -8.98 16.41 15.80
C LYS A 83 -7.97 16.65 14.65
N TYR A 84 -8.25 16.12 13.44
CA TYR A 84 -7.45 16.37 12.26
C TYR A 84 -8.13 17.43 11.40
N SER A 85 -7.59 18.64 11.40
CA SER A 85 -8.04 19.70 10.50
C SER A 85 -7.43 19.50 9.13
N VAL A 86 -8.15 18.85 8.21
CA VAL A 86 -7.67 18.55 6.87
C VAL A 86 -8.15 19.63 5.90
N PRO A 87 -7.23 20.30 5.18
CA PRO A 87 -7.60 21.32 4.21
C PRO A 87 -8.45 20.75 3.06
N ALA A 88 -9.43 21.53 2.61
CA ALA A 88 -10.35 21.13 1.55
C ALA A 88 -9.70 21.02 0.15
N ASN A 89 -8.48 21.49 -0.01
CA ASN A 89 -7.64 21.33 -1.21
C ASN A 89 -6.82 20.05 -1.20
N SER A 90 -7.08 19.10 -0.29
CA SER A 90 -6.38 17.83 -0.25
C SER A 90 -6.75 16.96 -1.45
N THR A 91 -5.74 16.34 -2.05
CA THR A 91 -5.92 15.25 -3.01
C THR A 91 -6.31 13.98 -2.25
N VAL A 92 -7.35 13.29 -2.72
CA VAL A 92 -7.77 12.00 -2.18
C VAL A 92 -7.25 10.89 -3.09
N ARG A 93 -6.38 10.06 -2.56
CA ARG A 93 -5.88 8.88 -3.26
C ARG A 93 -6.57 7.63 -2.75
N LEU A 94 -6.99 6.80 -3.70
CA LEU A 94 -7.39 5.44 -3.44
C LEU A 94 -6.17 4.55 -3.69
N GLU A 95 -5.64 3.93 -2.65
CA GLU A 95 -4.41 3.14 -2.72
C GLU A 95 -4.61 1.73 -2.13
N ASN A 96 -3.76 0.80 -2.55
CA ASN A 96 -3.76 -0.57 -2.06
C ASN A 96 -2.73 -0.73 -0.95
N LEU A 97 -3.13 -1.24 0.19
CA LEU A 97 -2.25 -1.51 1.33
C LEU A 97 -1.34 -2.73 1.07
N SER A 98 -1.81 -3.66 0.23
CA SER A 98 -1.07 -4.87 -0.11
C SER A 98 -1.44 -5.38 -1.51
N ALA A 99 -0.61 -6.26 -2.07
CA ALA A 99 -0.91 -6.98 -3.32
C ALA A 99 -2.16 -7.87 -3.21
N LEU A 100 -2.63 -8.16 -2.00
CA LEU A 100 -3.82 -8.97 -1.72
C LEU A 100 -5.11 -8.15 -1.68
N GLY A 101 -5.03 -6.82 -1.85
CA GLY A 101 -6.19 -6.01 -2.20
C GLY A 101 -6.92 -5.34 -1.04
N GLU A 102 -6.28 -5.11 0.09
CA GLU A 102 -6.84 -4.20 1.08
C GLU A 102 -6.59 -2.76 0.63
N SER A 103 -7.67 -2.01 0.37
CA SER A 103 -7.58 -0.62 -0.09
C SER A 103 -7.92 0.36 1.03
N TYR A 104 -7.33 1.53 0.93
CA TYR A 104 -7.54 2.64 1.86
C TYR A 104 -7.62 3.97 1.11
N LEU A 105 -8.14 4.98 1.79
CA LEU A 105 -8.14 6.35 1.29
C LEU A 105 -7.01 7.12 1.95
N GLU A 106 -6.22 7.83 1.17
CA GLU A 106 -5.22 8.75 1.67
C GLU A 106 -5.54 10.18 1.26
N LEU A 107 -5.59 11.07 2.25
CA LEU A 107 -5.74 12.50 2.04
C LEU A 107 -4.37 13.15 2.14
N ILE A 108 -3.99 13.79 1.05
CA ILE A 108 -2.70 14.49 0.92
C ILE A 108 -2.98 15.97 0.73
N PRO A 109 -2.80 16.80 1.77
CA PRO A 109 -2.89 18.25 1.64
C PRO A 109 -1.85 18.78 0.66
N GLU A 110 -2.25 19.59 -0.31
CA GLU A 110 -1.32 20.19 -1.27
C GLU A 110 -0.42 21.24 -0.60
N TYR A 111 -0.95 21.94 0.39
CA TYR A 111 -0.21 22.90 1.21
C TYR A 111 -0.83 23.02 2.60
N THR A 112 -0.05 23.47 3.57
CA THR A 112 -0.52 23.73 4.94
C THR A 112 -1.27 25.05 4.98
N GLY A 113 -2.55 25.00 5.32
CA GLY A 113 -3.44 26.18 5.44
C GLY A 113 -4.62 26.14 4.49
N GLY A 114 -5.50 27.11 4.58
CA GLY A 114 -6.77 27.16 3.86
C GLY A 114 -7.94 26.60 4.67
N PRO A 115 -9.17 26.67 4.12
CA PRO A 115 -10.36 26.18 4.79
C PRO A 115 -10.29 24.65 4.92
N ALA A 116 -10.60 24.13 6.10
CA ALA A 116 -10.76 22.70 6.32
C ALA A 116 -12.02 22.18 5.62
N PHE A 117 -12.07 20.87 5.37
CA PHE A 117 -13.29 20.21 4.92
C PHE A 117 -14.45 20.51 5.87
N LYS A 118 -15.63 20.72 5.29
CA LYS A 118 -16.87 20.91 6.06
C LYS A 118 -17.63 19.59 6.13
N ASP A 119 -18.38 19.43 7.21
CA ASP A 119 -19.26 18.27 7.36
C ASP A 119 -20.27 18.17 6.21
N GLY A 120 -20.45 16.97 5.65
CA GLY A 120 -21.28 16.72 4.49
C GLY A 120 -20.70 17.18 3.14
N GLN A 121 -19.46 17.66 3.09
CA GLN A 121 -18.86 18.13 1.84
C GLN A 121 -18.60 16.94 0.88
N HIS A 122 -18.88 17.20 -0.41
CA HIS A 122 -18.51 16.28 -1.49
C HIS A 122 -17.09 16.62 -2.00
N VAL A 123 -16.24 15.61 -2.12
CA VAL A 123 -14.88 15.76 -2.66
C VAL A 123 -14.97 15.84 -4.18
N ALA A 124 -14.33 16.85 -4.76
CA ALA A 124 -14.34 17.06 -6.21
C ALA A 124 -13.63 15.90 -6.95
N ALA A 125 -14.16 15.51 -8.09
CA ALA A 125 -13.66 14.40 -8.89
C ALA A 125 -12.20 14.59 -9.33
N GLU A 126 -11.81 15.84 -9.58
CA GLU A 126 -10.45 16.22 -9.98
C GLU A 126 -9.42 15.97 -8.87
N SER A 127 -9.88 15.91 -7.63
CA SER A 127 -9.01 15.63 -6.48
C SER A 127 -8.85 14.14 -6.17
N ILE A 128 -9.46 13.25 -6.97
CA ILE A 128 -9.47 11.81 -6.72
C ILE A 128 -8.46 11.12 -7.65
N VAL A 129 -7.49 10.43 -7.06
CA VAL A 129 -6.51 9.63 -7.80
C VAL A 129 -6.73 8.16 -7.47
N ALA A 130 -7.12 7.38 -8.47
CA ALA A 130 -7.27 5.93 -8.34
C ALA A 130 -5.98 5.23 -8.81
N PRO A 131 -5.51 4.17 -8.13
CA PRO A 131 -4.37 3.39 -8.59
C PRO A 131 -4.74 2.62 -9.85
N LYS A 132 -3.73 2.33 -10.68
CA LYS A 132 -3.90 1.40 -11.79
C LYS A 132 -4.12 0.00 -11.23
N SER A 133 -5.11 -0.70 -11.75
CA SER A 133 -5.39 -2.08 -11.33
C SER A 133 -4.21 -3.01 -11.69
N ILE A 134 -4.02 -4.09 -10.93
CA ILE A 134 -3.01 -5.13 -11.24
C ILE A 134 -3.26 -5.71 -12.64
N SER A 135 -4.53 -5.81 -13.05
CA SER A 135 -4.92 -6.25 -14.39
C SER A 135 -4.43 -5.29 -15.47
N GLU A 136 -4.50 -3.99 -15.24
CA GLU A 136 -4.01 -2.96 -16.16
C GLU A 136 -2.47 -2.95 -16.23
N LEU A 137 -1.80 -3.14 -15.10
CA LEU A 137 -0.35 -3.33 -15.07
C LEU A 137 0.05 -4.59 -15.83
N GLY A 138 -0.64 -5.71 -15.62
CA GLY A 138 -0.43 -6.96 -16.37
C GLY A 138 -0.64 -6.79 -17.87
N ALA A 139 -1.71 -6.12 -18.29
CA ALA A 139 -1.96 -5.81 -19.69
C ALA A 139 -0.87 -4.91 -20.30
N THR A 140 -0.34 -3.95 -19.52
CA THR A 140 0.75 -3.09 -19.97
C THR A 140 2.04 -3.90 -20.16
N VAL A 141 2.40 -4.76 -19.22
CA VAL A 141 3.56 -5.66 -19.33
C VAL A 141 3.44 -6.56 -20.57
N VAL A 142 2.28 -7.20 -20.76
CA VAL A 142 2.04 -8.05 -21.93
C VAL A 142 2.15 -7.25 -23.24
N ARG A 143 1.65 -6.01 -23.26
CA ARG A 143 1.78 -5.14 -24.44
C ARG A 143 3.24 -4.80 -24.72
N THR A 144 3.99 -4.37 -23.70
CA THR A 144 5.41 -4.06 -23.82
C THR A 144 6.21 -5.29 -24.28
N LEU A 145 5.92 -6.49 -23.74
CA LEU A 145 6.56 -7.72 -24.19
C LEU A 145 6.22 -8.08 -25.65
N LYS A 146 5.01 -7.78 -26.12
CA LYS A 146 4.62 -7.98 -27.52
C LYS A 146 5.25 -6.96 -28.47
N GLU A 147 5.59 -5.79 -28.00
CA GLU A 147 6.30 -4.75 -28.76
C GLU A 147 7.81 -5.05 -28.90
N LEU A 148 8.35 -5.91 -28.04
CA LEU A 148 9.73 -6.40 -28.19
C LEU A 148 9.82 -7.33 -29.39
N ASP A 149 10.59 -6.93 -30.39
CA ASP A 149 10.88 -7.76 -31.57
C ASP A 149 11.76 -8.95 -31.14
N PRO A 150 11.26 -10.20 -31.29
CA PRO A 150 12.05 -11.39 -30.97
C PRO A 150 13.37 -11.47 -31.73
N GLY A 151 13.42 -10.93 -32.96
CA GLY A 151 14.63 -10.89 -33.78
C GLY A 151 15.69 -9.93 -33.18
N GLN A 152 15.27 -8.78 -32.62
CA GLN A 152 16.19 -7.87 -31.96
C GLN A 152 16.72 -8.45 -30.66
N LEU A 153 15.88 -9.13 -29.86
CA LEU A 153 16.31 -9.85 -28.65
C LEU A 153 17.33 -10.93 -29.00
N GLN A 154 17.08 -11.72 -30.05
CA GLN A 154 18.02 -12.73 -30.48
C GLN A 154 19.35 -12.15 -30.95
N ASN A 155 19.32 -10.99 -31.63
CA ASN A 155 20.53 -10.29 -32.05
C ASN A 155 21.33 -9.78 -30.82
N VAL A 156 20.66 -9.27 -29.76
CA VAL A 156 21.33 -8.84 -28.53
C VAL A 156 21.99 -10.03 -27.83
N VAL A 157 21.26 -11.16 -27.72
CA VAL A 157 21.82 -12.40 -27.13
C VAL A 157 23.01 -12.91 -27.92
N ASN A 158 22.90 -12.96 -29.25
CA ASN A 158 23.99 -13.38 -30.14
C ASN A 158 25.21 -12.45 -30.09
N GLN A 159 24.98 -11.14 -29.97
CA GLN A 159 26.08 -10.17 -29.79
C GLN A 159 26.74 -10.30 -28.43
N ALA A 160 25.95 -10.56 -27.37
CA ALA A 160 26.48 -10.81 -26.03
C ALA A 160 27.33 -12.09 -26.00
N ASP A 161 26.84 -13.16 -26.65
CA ASP A 161 27.58 -14.42 -26.79
C ASP A 161 28.89 -14.23 -27.59
N ALA A 162 28.84 -13.49 -28.69
CA ALA A 162 30.02 -13.18 -29.49
C ALA A 162 31.01 -12.24 -28.79
N ALA A 163 30.54 -11.42 -27.84
CA ALA A 163 31.37 -10.53 -27.06
C ALA A 163 32.03 -11.22 -25.84
N LEU A 164 31.48 -12.36 -25.43
CA LEU A 164 32.07 -13.16 -24.37
C LEU A 164 33.32 -13.90 -24.93
N PRO A 165 34.50 -13.69 -24.36
CA PRO A 165 35.69 -14.40 -24.82
C PRO A 165 35.53 -15.89 -24.56
N ASP A 166 36.03 -16.71 -25.49
CA ASP A 166 36.00 -18.17 -25.40
C ASP A 166 36.56 -18.65 -24.04
N PRO A 167 35.77 -19.35 -23.22
CA PRO A 167 36.20 -19.83 -21.93
C PRO A 167 37.47 -20.70 -22.00
N TYR A 168 37.64 -21.45 -23.09
CA TYR A 168 38.81 -22.31 -23.29
C TYR A 168 40.11 -21.53 -23.53
N THR A 169 40.03 -20.26 -23.93
CA THR A 169 41.18 -19.39 -24.07
C THR A 169 41.44 -18.52 -22.83
N VAL A 170 40.36 -18.10 -22.16
CA VAL A 170 40.46 -17.20 -20.98
C VAL A 170 40.87 -17.95 -19.70
N LEU A 171 40.29 -19.12 -19.46
CA LEU A 171 40.56 -19.88 -18.24
C LEU A 171 42.04 -20.25 -18.09
N PRO A 172 42.74 -20.77 -19.13
CA PRO A 172 44.19 -21.06 -19.04
C PRO A 172 45.03 -19.80 -18.81
N ASN A 173 44.60 -18.64 -19.38
CA ASN A 173 45.32 -17.41 -19.19
C ASN A 173 45.15 -16.86 -17.75
N LEU A 174 43.94 -16.96 -17.18
CA LEU A 174 43.68 -16.62 -15.78
C LEU A 174 44.45 -17.55 -14.82
N GLU A 175 44.52 -18.85 -15.09
CA GLU A 175 45.27 -19.78 -14.30
C GLU A 175 46.79 -19.44 -14.33
N ARG A 176 47.31 -19.11 -15.53
CA ARG A 176 48.72 -18.70 -15.68
C ARG A 176 49.01 -17.37 -14.95
N ALA A 177 48.11 -16.40 -15.06
CA ALA A 177 48.22 -15.13 -14.35
C ALA A 177 48.16 -15.35 -12.82
N GLY A 178 47.26 -16.21 -12.35
CA GLY A 178 47.19 -16.60 -10.93
C GLY A 178 48.46 -17.27 -10.40
N LYS A 179 49.06 -18.16 -11.19
CA LYS A 179 50.36 -18.79 -10.82
C LYS A 179 51.49 -17.78 -10.77
N VAL A 180 51.55 -16.85 -11.73
CA VAL A 180 52.59 -15.78 -11.71
C VAL A 180 52.42 -14.88 -10.49
N LEU A 181 51.19 -14.46 -10.18
CA LEU A 181 50.88 -13.68 -8.98
C LEU A 181 51.28 -14.43 -7.69
N HIS A 182 50.90 -15.69 -7.59
CA HIS A 182 51.23 -16.52 -6.44
C HIS A 182 52.75 -16.62 -6.24
N ASN A 183 53.50 -16.93 -7.31
CA ASN A 183 54.96 -17.03 -7.26
C ASN A 183 55.65 -15.70 -6.93
N THR A 184 55.06 -14.58 -7.36
CA THR A 184 55.60 -13.25 -7.06
C THR A 184 55.41 -12.90 -5.58
N VAL A 185 54.22 -13.19 -5.03
CA VAL A 185 53.91 -12.94 -3.61
C VAL A 185 54.75 -13.84 -2.71
N THR A 186 54.84 -15.13 -3.02
CA THR A 186 55.68 -16.06 -2.20
C THR A 186 57.18 -15.86 -2.34
N GLY A 187 57.61 -15.22 -3.44
CA GLY A 187 59.05 -14.86 -3.62
C GLY A 187 59.46 -13.56 -2.95
N LEU A 188 58.52 -12.78 -2.39
CA LEU A 188 58.77 -11.54 -1.63
C LEU A 188 58.94 -11.80 -0.10
N ASP A 189 58.61 -13.01 0.38
CA ASP A 189 58.68 -13.40 1.79
C ASP A 189 59.95 -14.19 2.13
N GLY A 190 61.01 -14.15 1.29
CA GLY A 190 62.25 -14.85 1.46
C GLY A 190 63.49 -13.95 1.66
#